data_91fa10f88331ecef25b6c872bbe56ebd
#
_entry.id   91fa10f88331ecef25b6c872bbe56ebd
#
_cell.length_a   1.000
_cell.length_b   1.000
_cell.length_c   1.000
_cell.angle_alpha   90.00
_cell.angle_beta   90.00
_cell.angle_gamma   90.00
#
_symmetry.space_group_name_H-M   'P 1'
#
loop_
_entity.id
_entity.type
_entity.pdbx_description
1 polymer ?
#
loop_
_entity_poly.entity_id
_entity_poly.type
_entity_poly.pdbx_seq_one_letter_code
_entity_poly.pdbx_strand_id
1 'polypeptide(L)'
;MRHQTKKHTLSKAQDQRKALLRSLATELFTYGEIKTTMARAKALRPYAEGIITLAKKGDLNSRRQAAKFIFDKETGKFMDPETAQVYEKAEEGKKLVSQTVLRKLFSTISKEYSERNGGYTRIFRLPPRRGDATEMALIQLV
;
A
#
# COMPACT_ATOMS: atom_id res chain seq x y z
N MET A 1 -7.38 9.05 -32.43
CA MET A 1 -6.75 7.88 -31.75
C MET A 1 -6.00 8.32 -30.51
N ARG A 2 -6.09 7.59 -29.41
CA ARG A 2 -5.29 7.85 -28.22
C ARG A 2 -3.96 7.10 -28.32
N HIS A 3 -2.88 7.79 -28.61
CA HIS A 3 -1.54 7.23 -28.58
C HIS A 3 -0.97 7.31 -27.15
N GLN A 4 -0.06 6.37 -26.79
CA GLN A 4 0.67 6.36 -25.52
C GLN A 4 -0.21 6.31 -24.23
N THR A 5 -1.30 5.56 -24.25
CA THR A 5 -2.14 5.39 -23.07
C THR A 5 -1.39 4.64 -21.96
N LYS A 6 -0.95 5.35 -20.92
CA LYS A 6 -0.26 4.77 -19.74
C LYS A 6 -1.22 4.13 -18.73
N LYS A 7 -2.53 4.14 -18.98
CA LYS A 7 -3.53 3.61 -18.05
C LYS A 7 -3.68 2.10 -18.19
N HIS A 8 -3.44 1.38 -17.12
CA HIS A 8 -3.77 -0.04 -17.02
C HIS A 8 -5.29 -0.20 -16.85
N THR A 9 -5.99 -0.67 -17.85
CA THR A 9 -7.46 -0.85 -17.81
C THR A 9 -7.87 -2.05 -16.96
N LEU A 10 -7.03 -3.10 -16.90
CA LEU A 10 -7.26 -4.36 -16.17
C LEU A 10 -8.60 -5.03 -16.54
N SER A 11 -9.11 -4.75 -17.75
CA SER A 11 -10.43 -5.21 -18.23
C SER A 11 -11.58 -4.94 -17.25
N LYS A 12 -11.53 -3.79 -16.57
CA LYS A 12 -12.51 -3.38 -15.56
C LYS A 12 -13.03 -1.98 -15.81
N ALA A 13 -14.29 -1.75 -15.43
CA ALA A 13 -14.88 -0.42 -15.36
C ALA A 13 -14.05 0.50 -14.43
N GLN A 14 -14.18 1.79 -14.58
CA GLN A 14 -13.32 2.76 -13.89
C GLN A 14 -13.46 2.69 -12.35
N ASP A 15 -14.68 2.55 -11.86
CA ASP A 15 -15.01 2.41 -10.44
C ASP A 15 -14.44 1.12 -9.84
N GLN A 16 -14.67 -0.01 -10.50
CA GLN A 16 -14.14 -1.32 -10.11
C GLN A 16 -12.60 -1.35 -10.13
N ARG A 17 -11.98 -0.69 -11.10
CA ARG A 17 -10.52 -0.58 -11.17
C ARG A 17 -9.96 0.25 -10.02
N LYS A 18 -10.60 1.37 -9.68
CA LYS A 18 -10.23 2.18 -8.51
C LYS A 18 -10.37 1.39 -7.21
N ALA A 19 -11.48 0.68 -7.04
CA ALA A 19 -11.71 -0.17 -5.86
C ALA A 19 -10.65 -1.28 -5.74
N LEU A 20 -10.33 -1.95 -6.86
CA LEU A 20 -9.29 -2.99 -6.89
C LEU A 20 -7.92 -2.45 -6.49
N LEU A 21 -7.48 -1.34 -7.07
CA LEU A 21 -6.16 -0.75 -6.74
C LEU A 21 -6.12 -0.25 -5.29
N ARG A 22 -7.21 0.31 -4.80
CA ARG A 22 -7.35 0.73 -3.41
C ARG A 22 -7.22 -0.45 -2.45
N SER A 23 -7.89 -1.58 -2.73
CA SER A 23 -7.77 -2.81 -1.93
C SER A 23 -6.34 -3.36 -1.94
N LEU A 24 -5.74 -3.52 -3.13
CA LEU A 24 -4.38 -4.02 -3.26
C LEU A 24 -3.35 -3.13 -2.56
N ALA A 25 -3.50 -1.80 -2.63
CA ALA A 25 -2.61 -0.88 -1.91
C ALA A 25 -2.77 -1.01 -0.40
N THR A 26 -4.00 -1.15 0.08
CA THR A 26 -4.28 -1.37 1.51
C THR A 26 -3.59 -2.64 2.01
N GLU A 27 -3.71 -3.75 1.28
CA GLU A 27 -3.06 -5.01 1.63
C GLU A 27 -1.53 -4.91 1.57
N LEU A 28 -0.98 -4.24 0.55
CA LEU A 28 0.46 -4.02 0.45
C LEU A 28 1.01 -3.27 1.66
N PHE A 29 0.34 -2.21 2.10
CA PHE A 29 0.77 -1.46 3.29
C PHE A 29 0.51 -2.21 4.60
N THR A 30 -0.47 -3.11 4.64
CA THR A 30 -0.74 -3.95 5.81
C THR A 30 0.33 -5.00 5.99
N TYR A 31 0.64 -5.76 4.94
CA TYR A 31 1.52 -6.94 5.02
C TYR A 31 2.96 -6.68 4.57
N GLY A 32 3.22 -5.57 3.85
CA GLY A 32 4.53 -5.27 3.27
C GLY A 32 4.77 -5.93 1.92
N GLU A 33 4.14 -7.08 1.65
CA GLU A 33 4.22 -7.80 0.39
C GLU A 33 2.89 -8.47 0.04
N ILE A 34 2.61 -8.60 -1.25
CA ILE A 34 1.42 -9.33 -1.75
C ILE A 34 1.74 -10.11 -3.03
N LYS A 35 1.11 -11.28 -3.17
CA LYS A 35 1.12 -12.07 -4.41
C LYS A 35 -0.09 -11.70 -5.25
N THR A 36 0.13 -11.34 -6.51
CA THR A 36 -0.93 -10.96 -7.44
C THR A 36 -0.51 -11.27 -8.89
N THR A 37 -1.35 -10.95 -9.86
CA THR A 37 -0.97 -11.11 -11.27
C THR A 37 0.01 -10.01 -11.69
N MET A 38 0.89 -10.30 -12.65
CA MET A 38 1.88 -9.34 -13.15
C MET A 38 1.24 -8.02 -13.63
N ALA A 39 0.09 -8.10 -14.31
CA ALA A 39 -0.63 -6.92 -14.79
C ALA A 39 -1.12 -6.03 -13.61
N ARG A 40 -1.65 -6.64 -12.54
CA ARG A 40 -2.08 -5.92 -11.34
C ARG A 40 -0.89 -5.32 -10.58
N ALA A 41 0.22 -6.06 -10.44
CA ALA A 41 1.43 -5.57 -9.79
C ALA A 41 2.00 -4.34 -10.53
N LYS A 42 2.08 -4.39 -11.86
CA LYS A 42 2.51 -3.25 -12.68
C LYS A 42 1.60 -2.03 -12.54
N ALA A 43 0.28 -2.24 -12.43
CA ALA A 43 -0.67 -1.15 -12.22
C ALA A 43 -0.61 -0.58 -10.79
N LEU A 44 -0.37 -1.43 -9.80
CA LEU A 44 -0.27 -1.06 -8.39
C LEU A 44 0.98 -0.23 -8.08
N ARG A 45 2.11 -0.54 -8.72
CA ARG A 45 3.40 0.12 -8.47
C ARG A 45 3.32 1.65 -8.45
N PRO A 46 2.93 2.35 -9.53
CA PRO A 46 2.85 3.81 -9.52
C PRO A 46 1.79 4.34 -8.53
N TYR A 47 0.73 3.56 -8.30
CA TYR A 47 -0.33 3.90 -7.37
C TYR A 47 0.18 3.91 -5.91
N ALA A 48 0.86 2.85 -5.49
CA ALA A 48 1.43 2.74 -4.14
C ALA A 48 2.57 3.74 -3.92
N GLU A 49 3.45 3.92 -4.90
CA GLU A 49 4.57 4.87 -4.80
C GLU A 49 4.09 6.32 -4.66
N GLY A 50 3.01 6.69 -5.34
CA GLY A 50 2.38 8.00 -5.15
C GLY A 50 1.84 8.22 -3.74
N ILE A 51 1.28 7.18 -3.11
CA ILE A 51 0.78 7.26 -1.74
C ILE A 51 1.94 7.40 -0.74
N ILE A 52 3.05 6.68 -0.93
CA ILE A 52 4.24 6.81 -0.08
C ILE A 52 4.82 8.23 -0.19
N THR A 53 4.85 8.79 -1.39
CA THR A 53 5.31 10.18 -1.58
C THR A 53 4.42 11.19 -0.84
N LEU A 54 3.10 10.97 -0.80
CA LEU A 54 2.18 11.78 0.03
C LEU A 54 2.47 11.59 1.52
N ALA A 55 2.73 10.36 1.97
CA ALA A 55 3.01 10.08 3.37
C ALA A 55 4.30 10.76 3.85
N LYS A 56 5.33 10.84 3.01
CA LYS A 56 6.60 11.52 3.31
C LYS A 56 6.43 13.02 3.57
N LYS A 57 5.45 13.67 2.95
CA LYS A 57 5.17 15.10 3.20
C LYS A 57 4.67 15.36 4.62
N GLY A 58 3.96 14.41 5.23
CA GLY A 58 3.53 14.45 6.62
C GLY A 58 2.45 15.46 7.00
N ASP A 59 2.05 16.35 6.08
CA ASP A 59 1.05 17.38 6.33
C ASP A 59 -0.38 16.82 6.36
N LEU A 60 -1.29 17.54 7.00
CA LEU A 60 -2.69 17.15 7.13
C LEU A 60 -3.40 16.98 5.78
N ASN A 61 -3.05 17.84 4.81
CA ASN A 61 -3.61 17.76 3.46
C ASN A 61 -3.20 16.45 2.76
N SER A 62 -1.91 16.09 2.82
CA SER A 62 -1.41 14.84 2.26
C SER A 62 -2.04 13.61 2.94
N ARG A 63 -2.30 13.67 4.25
CA ARG A 63 -3.02 12.63 4.97
C ARG A 63 -4.45 12.45 4.47
N ARG A 64 -5.18 13.56 4.28
CA ARG A 64 -6.54 13.54 3.71
C ARG A 64 -6.55 13.02 2.26
N GLN A 65 -5.54 13.36 1.46
CA GLN A 65 -5.39 12.85 0.10
C GLN A 65 -5.08 11.35 0.10
N ALA A 66 -4.14 10.88 0.91
CA ALA A 66 -3.80 9.46 1.02
C ALA A 66 -5.02 8.61 1.43
N ALA A 67 -5.85 9.10 2.35
CA ALA A 67 -7.08 8.43 2.78
C ALA A 67 -8.09 8.18 1.65
N LYS A 68 -8.03 8.92 0.54
CA LYS A 68 -8.86 8.65 -0.66
C LYS A 68 -8.38 7.42 -1.44
N PHE A 69 -7.12 7.03 -1.30
CA PHE A 69 -6.47 5.98 -2.09
C PHE A 69 -6.28 4.66 -1.34
N ILE A 70 -6.53 4.61 -0.04
CA ILE A 70 -6.48 3.39 0.78
C ILE A 70 -7.75 3.25 1.62
N PHE A 71 -8.04 2.03 2.06
CA PHE A 71 -9.04 1.80 3.10
C PHE A 71 -8.35 1.88 4.46
N ASP A 72 -8.91 2.68 5.37
CA ASP A 72 -8.37 2.79 6.73
C ASP A 72 -8.83 1.60 7.58
N LYS A 73 -8.18 0.46 7.36
CA LYS A 73 -8.44 -0.83 8.00
C LYS A 73 -7.49 -1.01 9.19
N GLU A 74 -7.95 -1.65 10.24
CA GLU A 74 -7.10 -2.04 11.36
C GLU A 74 -6.12 -3.13 10.95
N THR A 75 -4.87 -3.02 11.39
CA THR A 75 -3.80 -3.98 11.11
C THR A 75 -3.76 -5.13 12.12
N GLY A 76 -4.59 -5.10 13.17
CA GLY A 76 -4.59 -6.03 14.28
C GLY A 76 -3.44 -5.83 15.28
N LYS A 77 -2.69 -4.75 15.15
CA LYS A 77 -1.63 -4.32 16.08
C LYS A 77 -2.03 -3.05 16.82
N PHE A 78 -1.35 -2.80 17.92
CA PHE A 78 -1.52 -1.59 18.70
C PHE A 78 -0.30 -0.68 18.55
N MET A 79 -0.50 0.61 18.70
CA MET A 79 0.55 1.60 18.57
C MET A 79 0.43 2.63 19.68
N ASP A 80 1.56 3.02 20.25
CA ASP A 80 1.65 4.16 21.15
C ASP A 80 1.58 5.46 20.31
N PRO A 81 0.63 6.37 20.59
CA PRO A 81 0.46 7.60 19.83
C PRO A 81 1.64 8.57 19.94
N GLU A 82 2.43 8.50 21.02
CA GLU A 82 3.55 9.42 21.28
C GLU A 82 4.85 8.91 20.68
N THR A 83 5.20 7.64 20.94
CA THR A 83 6.47 7.05 20.50
C THR A 83 6.41 6.37 19.14
N ALA A 84 5.19 6.12 18.63
CA ALA A 84 4.92 5.33 17.43
C ALA A 84 5.46 3.88 17.50
N GLN A 85 5.75 3.36 18.69
CA GLN A 85 6.10 1.95 18.88
C GLN A 85 4.89 1.06 18.64
N VAL A 86 5.13 -0.09 18.02
CA VAL A 86 4.09 -1.05 17.64
C VAL A 86 4.15 -2.26 18.56
N TYR A 87 2.99 -2.65 19.09
CA TYR A 87 2.81 -3.78 19.99
C TYR A 87 1.85 -4.78 19.36
N GLU A 88 2.11 -6.07 19.54
CA GLU A 88 1.21 -7.13 19.03
C GLU A 88 -0.02 -7.33 19.91
N LYS A 89 0.07 -6.97 21.19
CA LYS A 89 -1.02 -7.08 22.17
C LYS A 89 -1.18 -5.77 22.92
N ALA A 90 -2.39 -5.50 23.40
CA ALA A 90 -2.65 -4.41 24.32
C ALA A 90 -1.97 -4.70 25.66
N GLU A 91 -1.08 -3.81 26.12
CA GLU A 91 -0.47 -3.89 27.45
C GLU A 91 -1.30 -3.09 28.45
N GLU A 92 -1.60 -3.68 29.60
CA GLU A 92 -2.30 -2.99 30.68
C GLU A 92 -1.43 -1.82 31.20
N GLY A 93 -2.05 -0.65 31.36
CA GLY A 93 -1.38 0.55 31.86
C GLY A 93 -0.79 1.49 30.81
N LYS A 94 -0.75 1.10 29.54
CA LYS A 94 -0.35 1.98 28.43
C LYS A 94 -1.56 2.47 27.63
N LYS A 95 -1.58 3.75 27.26
CA LYS A 95 -2.59 4.32 26.36
C LYS A 95 -2.31 3.91 24.91
N LEU A 96 -2.53 2.65 24.57
CA LEU A 96 -2.34 2.14 23.23
C LEU A 96 -3.59 2.37 22.37
N VAL A 97 -3.37 2.71 21.11
CA VAL A 97 -4.43 2.91 20.10
C VAL A 97 -4.29 1.86 19.01
N SER A 98 -5.41 1.34 18.48
CA SER A 98 -5.36 0.40 17.35
C SER A 98 -4.59 1.02 16.18
N GLN A 99 -3.64 0.27 15.63
CA GLN A 99 -2.89 0.70 14.46
C GLN A 99 -3.74 0.49 13.21
N THR A 100 -4.11 1.58 12.55
CA THR A 100 -4.73 1.51 11.22
C THR A 100 -3.69 1.60 10.11
N VAL A 101 -4.06 1.18 8.90
CA VAL A 101 -3.17 1.25 7.72
C VAL A 101 -2.69 2.68 7.47
N LEU A 102 -3.58 3.67 7.64
CA LEU A 102 -3.21 5.08 7.48
C LEU A 102 -2.19 5.52 8.55
N ARG A 103 -2.38 5.11 9.80
CA ARG A 103 -1.40 5.39 10.87
C ARG A 103 -0.06 4.74 10.57
N LYS A 104 -0.04 3.44 10.22
CA LYS A 104 1.18 2.72 9.82
C LYS A 104 1.92 3.43 8.68
N LEU A 105 1.18 3.91 7.67
CA LEU A 105 1.75 4.62 6.53
C LEU A 105 2.51 5.88 6.94
N PHE A 106 1.92 6.71 7.83
CA PHE A 106 2.49 8.00 8.24
C PHE A 106 3.47 7.90 9.41
N SER A 107 3.42 6.85 10.23
CA SER A 107 4.32 6.68 11.39
C SER A 107 5.55 5.83 11.08
N THR A 108 5.36 4.70 10.39
CA THR A 108 6.42 3.71 10.16
C THR A 108 6.98 3.83 8.74
N ILE A 109 6.13 3.62 7.73
CA ILE A 109 6.55 3.57 6.33
C ILE A 109 7.15 4.90 5.87
N SER A 110 6.57 6.04 6.24
CA SER A 110 7.10 7.36 5.85
C SER A 110 8.49 7.62 6.41
N LYS A 111 8.80 7.13 7.61
CA LYS A 111 10.11 7.26 8.25
C LYS A 111 11.16 6.36 7.57
N GLU A 112 10.80 5.12 7.27
CA GLU A 112 11.69 4.16 6.57
C GLU A 112 12.15 4.68 5.21
N TYR A 113 11.26 5.38 4.50
CA TYR A 113 11.56 5.92 3.17
C TYR A 113 11.94 7.40 3.14
N SER A 114 12.22 8.03 4.29
CA SER A 114 12.52 9.48 4.38
C SER A 114 13.64 9.92 3.43
N GLU A 115 14.71 9.15 3.35
CA GLU A 115 15.90 9.47 2.54
C GLU A 115 15.80 8.96 1.08
N ARG A 116 14.85 8.05 0.79
CA ARG A 116 14.75 7.42 -0.52
C ARG A 116 13.86 8.22 -1.47
N ASN A 117 14.36 8.56 -2.65
CA ASN A 117 13.65 9.33 -3.67
C ASN A 117 13.10 8.43 -4.78
N GLY A 118 12.05 7.64 -4.48
CA GLY A 118 11.39 6.76 -5.44
C GLY A 118 11.84 5.31 -5.39
N GLY A 119 11.21 4.47 -6.21
CA GLY A 119 11.49 3.03 -6.25
C GLY A 119 11.21 2.32 -4.93
N TYR A 120 10.11 2.68 -4.29
CA TYR A 120 9.72 2.13 -2.98
C TYR A 120 9.20 0.69 -3.07
N THR A 121 8.92 0.21 -4.28
CA THR A 121 8.36 -1.12 -4.52
C THR A 121 9.23 -1.93 -5.47
N ARG A 122 9.31 -3.25 -5.23
CA ARG A 122 9.98 -4.21 -6.09
C ARG A 122 9.00 -5.30 -6.51
N ILE A 123 9.09 -5.73 -7.77
CA ILE A 123 8.23 -6.77 -8.34
C ILE A 123 9.12 -7.94 -8.74
N PHE A 124 8.82 -9.13 -8.22
CA PHE A 124 9.43 -10.39 -8.59
C PHE A 124 8.46 -11.22 -9.40
N ARG A 125 8.94 -11.86 -10.46
CA ARG A 125 8.14 -12.81 -11.24
C ARG A 125 8.04 -14.12 -10.48
N LEU A 126 6.85 -14.67 -10.43
CA LEU A 126 6.56 -15.99 -9.89
C LEU A 126 6.18 -16.95 -11.02
N PRO A 127 6.27 -18.26 -10.80
CA PRO A 127 5.76 -19.24 -11.75
C PRO A 127 4.31 -18.99 -12.11
N PRO A 128 3.88 -19.33 -13.34
CA PRO A 128 2.50 -19.20 -13.77
C PRO A 128 1.54 -20.01 -12.86
N ARG A 129 0.33 -19.50 -12.68
CA ARG A 129 -0.72 -20.19 -11.93
C ARG A 129 -1.16 -21.44 -12.68
N ARG A 130 -1.29 -22.57 -11.98
CA ARG A 130 -1.55 -23.89 -12.60
C ARG A 130 -2.85 -23.96 -13.40
N GLY A 131 -3.92 -23.24 -12.98
CA GLY A 131 -5.22 -23.40 -13.62
C GLY A 131 -5.35 -22.72 -14.98
N ASP A 132 -4.78 -21.52 -15.13
CA ASP A 132 -4.96 -20.65 -16.31
C ASP A 132 -3.64 -20.12 -16.90
N ALA A 133 -2.49 -20.62 -16.44
CA ALA A 133 -1.17 -20.20 -16.85
C ALA A 133 -0.93 -18.67 -16.73
N THR A 134 -1.71 -17.97 -15.91
CA THR A 134 -1.57 -16.53 -15.70
C THR A 134 -0.23 -16.21 -15.04
N GLU A 135 0.49 -15.24 -15.59
CA GLU A 135 1.73 -14.73 -14.98
C GLU A 135 1.47 -14.13 -13.61
N MET A 136 2.11 -14.69 -12.61
CA MET A 136 2.04 -14.22 -11.21
C MET A 136 3.25 -13.37 -10.85
N ALA A 137 3.07 -12.50 -9.87
CA ALA A 137 4.12 -11.65 -9.34
C ALA A 137 3.96 -11.45 -7.83
N LEU A 138 5.08 -11.30 -7.16
CA LEU A 138 5.18 -10.79 -5.81
C LEU A 138 5.58 -9.31 -5.90
N ILE A 139 4.78 -8.41 -5.33
CA ILE A 139 5.16 -7.02 -5.14
C ILE A 139 5.40 -6.79 -3.65
N GLN A 140 6.53 -6.18 -3.33
CA GLN A 140 6.93 -5.89 -1.95
C GLN A 140 7.46 -4.46 -1.81
N LEU A 141 7.38 -3.94 -0.59
CA LEU A 141 8.06 -2.74 -0.14
C LEU A 141 9.54 -3.06 0.08
N VAL A 142 10.44 -2.16 -0.32
CA VAL A 142 11.91 -2.40 -0.34
C VAL A 142 12.58 -1.70 0.82
#